data_589286f2a7d4c7eb3c0702221e579eb5
#
_entry.id   589286f2a7d4c7eb3c0702221e579eb5
#
_cell.length_a   1.000
_cell.length_b   1.000
_cell.length_c   1.000
_cell.angle_alpha   90.00
_cell.angle_beta   90.00
_cell.angle_gamma   90.00
#
_symmetry.space_group_name_H-M   'P 1'
#
loop_
_entity.id
_entity.type
_entity.pdbx_description
1 polymer ?
#
loop_
_entity_poly.entity_id
_entity_poly.type
_entity_poly.pdbx_seq_one_letter_code
_entity_poly.pdbx_strand_id
1 'polypeptide(L)'
;MAWFSFVKIVVRDLAAMERFYLEGLGFAVQNRIDADDFCEVMLAQKEGAFTLVLYQHTDQRAVGGGNNWGPLGFIVRDCAAAHANLIAKGAHDVRPPAIFGGMTVSFVSDPEGHEIELLQLPAA
;
A
#
# COMPACT_ATOMS: atom_id res chain seq x y z
N MET A 1 -10.36 -21.06 15.49
CA MET A 1 -10.15 -20.78 14.05
C MET A 1 -9.61 -19.38 13.87
N ALA A 2 -8.79 -19.17 12.85
CA ALA A 2 -8.23 -17.85 12.56
C ALA A 2 -8.61 -17.44 11.13
N TRP A 3 -8.75 -16.15 10.90
CA TRP A 3 -8.97 -15.59 9.57
C TRP A 3 -8.00 -14.43 9.33
N PHE A 4 -7.63 -14.22 8.06
CA PHE A 4 -6.70 -13.17 7.70
C PHE A 4 -7.40 -11.81 7.84
N SER A 5 -6.87 -10.92 8.66
CA SER A 5 -7.56 -9.70 9.05
C SER A 5 -6.82 -8.42 8.68
N PHE A 6 -5.52 -8.37 8.85
CA PHE A 6 -4.77 -7.15 8.56
C PHE A 6 -3.34 -7.46 8.15
N VAL A 7 -2.73 -6.48 7.50
CA VAL A 7 -1.29 -6.45 7.20
C VAL A 7 -0.72 -5.19 7.81
N LYS A 8 0.43 -5.31 8.45
CA LYS A 8 1.12 -4.18 9.05
C LYS A 8 2.42 -3.95 8.29
N ILE A 9 2.63 -2.71 7.83
CA ILE A 9 3.90 -2.30 7.23
C ILE A 9 4.53 -1.22 8.09
N VAL A 10 5.86 -1.24 8.16
CA VAL A 10 6.62 -0.29 8.97
C VAL A 10 7.02 0.87 8.08
N VAL A 11 6.73 2.08 8.53
CA VAL A 11 7.00 3.31 7.78
C VAL A 11 7.88 4.25 8.62
N ARG A 12 8.57 5.17 7.96
CA ARG A 12 9.40 6.17 8.63
C ARG A 12 8.67 7.48 8.87
N ASP A 13 7.72 7.82 8.01
CA ASP A 13 6.94 9.06 8.09
C ASP A 13 5.46 8.70 7.99
N LEU A 14 4.82 8.51 9.14
CA LEU A 14 3.43 8.06 9.21
C LEU A 14 2.48 9.03 8.52
N ALA A 15 2.65 10.33 8.74
CA ALA A 15 1.74 11.33 8.16
C ALA A 15 1.83 11.35 6.63
N ALA A 16 3.04 11.28 6.08
CA ALA A 16 3.23 11.27 4.64
C ALA A 16 2.69 9.98 4.01
N MET A 17 2.90 8.84 4.65
CA MET A 17 2.42 7.56 4.15
C MET A 17 0.90 7.45 4.25
N GLU A 18 0.33 7.92 5.34
CA GLU A 18 -1.13 7.99 5.47
C GLU A 18 -1.73 8.80 4.32
N ARG A 19 -1.19 9.99 4.05
CA ARG A 19 -1.69 10.83 2.94
C ARG A 19 -1.59 10.13 1.60
N PHE A 20 -0.47 9.45 1.35
CA PHE A 20 -0.28 8.71 0.11
C PHE A 20 -1.37 7.65 -0.09
N TYR A 21 -1.63 6.83 0.92
CA TYR A 21 -2.62 5.75 0.82
C TYR A 21 -4.06 6.28 0.79
N LEU A 22 -4.37 7.36 1.50
CA LEU A 22 -5.69 7.98 1.43
C LEU A 22 -5.96 8.58 0.05
N GLU A 23 -5.02 9.38 -0.45
CA GLU A 23 -5.20 10.12 -1.71
C GLU A 23 -5.01 9.23 -2.94
N GLY A 24 -4.06 8.32 -2.88
CA GLY A 24 -3.71 7.48 -4.04
C GLY A 24 -4.58 6.24 -4.20
N LEU A 25 -5.01 5.64 -3.10
CA LEU A 25 -5.69 4.33 -3.12
C LEU A 25 -7.05 4.33 -2.42
N GLY A 26 -7.52 5.49 -1.97
CA GLY A 26 -8.88 5.61 -1.43
C GLY A 26 -9.08 4.97 -0.07
N PHE A 27 -8.02 4.82 0.71
CA PHE A 27 -8.17 4.38 2.09
C PHE A 27 -8.78 5.48 2.95
N ALA A 28 -9.42 5.07 4.04
CA ALA A 28 -9.91 5.97 5.08
C ALA A 28 -9.36 5.50 6.43
N VAL A 29 -9.15 6.44 7.33
CA VAL A 29 -8.68 6.13 8.67
C VAL A 29 -9.79 5.42 9.45
N GLN A 30 -9.49 4.24 9.97
CA GLN A 30 -10.38 3.45 10.80
C GLN A 30 -10.11 3.67 12.28
N ASN A 31 -8.83 3.76 12.66
CA ASN A 31 -8.41 3.95 14.05
C ASN A 31 -6.96 4.41 14.11
N ARG A 32 -6.55 4.96 15.25
CA ARG A 32 -5.17 5.38 15.53
C ARG A 32 -4.78 4.90 16.91
N ILE A 33 -3.50 4.56 17.08
CA ILE A 33 -2.93 4.23 18.38
C ILE A 33 -1.62 4.99 18.53
N ASP A 34 -1.47 5.69 19.65
CA ASP A 34 -0.22 6.33 20.05
C ASP A 34 0.25 5.68 21.35
N ALA A 35 1.40 5.03 21.31
CA ALA A 35 2.02 4.40 22.46
C ALA A 35 3.37 5.08 22.76
N ASP A 36 4.07 4.58 23.78
CA ASP A 36 5.33 5.21 24.21
C ASP A 36 6.44 5.07 23.17
N ASP A 37 6.46 3.97 22.43
CA ASP A 37 7.56 3.63 21.52
C ASP A 37 7.11 3.43 20.07
N PHE A 38 5.83 3.66 19.77
CA PHE A 38 5.32 3.61 18.39
C PHE A 38 4.04 4.42 18.24
N CYS A 39 3.71 4.74 17.00
CA CYS A 39 2.38 5.20 16.62
C CYS A 39 1.94 4.42 15.39
N GLU A 40 0.64 4.21 15.24
CA GLU A 40 0.12 3.51 14.08
C GLU A 40 -1.26 4.03 13.70
N VAL A 41 -1.60 3.84 12.43
CA VAL A 41 -2.92 4.16 11.89
C VAL A 41 -3.45 2.93 11.16
N MET A 42 -4.70 2.59 11.39
CA MET A 42 -5.42 1.52 10.72
C MET A 42 -6.22 2.12 9.59
N LEU A 43 -5.98 1.63 8.38
CA LEU A 43 -6.62 2.12 7.16
C LEU A 43 -7.49 1.03 6.55
N ALA A 44 -8.67 1.42 6.07
CA ALA A 44 -9.58 0.49 5.41
C ALA A 44 -10.12 1.11 4.12
N GLN A 45 -10.46 0.26 3.17
CA GLN A 45 -11.14 0.63 1.94
C GLN A 45 -12.60 0.22 2.02
N LYS A 46 -13.47 0.93 1.30
CA LYS A 46 -14.91 0.66 1.32
C LYS A 46 -15.24 -0.76 0.85
N GLU A 47 -14.58 -1.22 -0.21
CA GLU A 47 -14.80 -2.55 -0.76
C GLU A 47 -13.78 -3.58 -0.28
N GLY A 48 -12.83 -3.18 0.53
CA GLY A 48 -11.77 -4.06 1.00
C GLY A 48 -12.16 -4.81 2.26
N ALA A 49 -11.71 -6.06 2.38
CA ALA A 49 -11.96 -6.90 3.55
C ALA A 49 -10.84 -6.80 4.60
N PHE A 50 -9.70 -6.21 4.22
CA PHE A 50 -8.53 -6.17 5.08
C PHE A 50 -8.23 -4.75 5.55
N THR A 51 -7.56 -4.68 6.69
CA THR A 51 -7.01 -3.43 7.22
C THR A 51 -5.53 -3.35 6.89
N LEU A 52 -5.11 -2.21 6.37
CA LEU A 52 -3.69 -1.90 6.22
C LEU A 52 -3.29 -1.05 7.42
N VAL A 53 -2.32 -1.54 8.18
CA VAL A 53 -1.80 -0.82 9.35
C VAL A 53 -0.47 -0.20 8.97
N LEU A 54 -0.36 1.12 9.07
CA LEU A 54 0.89 1.84 8.92
C LEU A 54 1.45 2.05 10.32
N TYR A 55 2.67 1.55 10.57
CA TYR A 55 3.27 1.49 11.89
C TYR A 55 4.60 2.22 11.87
N GLN A 56 4.78 3.17 12.77
CA GLN A 56 6.02 3.94 12.89
C GLN A 56 6.62 3.74 14.27
N HIS A 57 7.87 3.25 14.32
CA HIS A 57 8.64 3.24 15.55
C HIS A 57 8.99 4.68 15.94
N THR A 58 8.81 5.03 17.21
CA THR A 58 9.16 6.36 17.73
C THR A 58 10.31 6.32 18.72
N ASP A 59 11.00 5.18 18.83
CA ASP A 59 12.17 5.00 19.70
C ASP A 59 13.50 5.14 18.94
N GLN A 60 13.46 5.71 17.73
CA GLN A 60 14.62 6.01 16.88
C GLN A 60 15.37 4.77 16.39
N ARG A 61 14.78 3.58 16.45
CA ARG A 61 15.42 2.40 15.88
C ARG A 61 15.50 2.52 14.36
N ALA A 62 16.53 1.92 13.78
CA ALA A 62 16.68 1.84 12.34
C ALA A 62 15.58 0.99 11.73
N VAL A 63 15.08 1.41 10.56
CA VAL A 63 14.08 0.66 9.79
C VAL A 63 14.72 0.28 8.46
N GLY A 64 14.66 -1.00 8.14
CA GLY A 64 15.16 -1.52 6.87
C GLY A 64 14.56 -2.90 6.64
N GLY A 65 14.73 -3.43 5.44
CA GLY A 65 14.17 -4.72 5.09
C GLY A 65 15.12 -5.56 4.27
N GLY A 66 14.82 -6.85 4.16
CA GLY A 66 15.44 -7.78 3.26
C GLY A 66 14.71 -7.83 1.92
N ASN A 67 14.76 -9.00 1.27
CA ASN A 67 14.14 -9.19 -0.05
C ASN A 67 13.21 -10.40 -0.07
N ASN A 68 12.70 -10.82 1.08
CA ASN A 68 11.83 -11.98 1.19
C ASN A 68 10.35 -11.62 1.41
N TRP A 69 9.92 -10.46 0.95
CA TRP A 69 8.57 -9.97 1.07
C TRP A 69 8.06 -9.54 -0.31
N GLY A 70 6.75 -9.66 -0.49
CA GLY A 70 6.11 -9.35 -1.75
C GLY A 70 5.29 -8.08 -1.70
N PRO A 71 4.63 -7.74 -2.81
CA PRO A 71 3.88 -6.49 -2.91
C PRO A 71 2.54 -6.56 -2.17
N LEU A 72 2.02 -5.36 -1.86
CA LEU A 72 0.61 -5.18 -1.56
C LEU A 72 -0.15 -5.21 -2.89
N GLY A 73 -1.14 -6.08 -3.02
CA GLY A 73 -1.87 -6.26 -4.25
C GLY A 73 -3.23 -5.56 -4.25
N PHE A 74 -3.53 -4.84 -5.33
CA PHE A 74 -4.80 -4.13 -5.51
C PHE A 74 -5.41 -4.49 -6.86
N ILE A 75 -6.70 -4.81 -6.88
CA ILE A 75 -7.46 -4.95 -8.11
C ILE A 75 -7.99 -3.57 -8.46
N VAL A 76 -7.72 -3.11 -9.68
CA VAL A 76 -8.11 -1.80 -10.17
C VAL A 76 -8.89 -1.95 -11.49
N ARG A 77 -9.72 -0.98 -11.82
CA ARG A 77 -10.51 -1.02 -13.06
C ARG A 77 -9.68 -0.63 -14.28
N ASP A 78 -8.73 0.29 -14.12
CA ASP A 78 -7.88 0.80 -15.18
C ASP A 78 -6.44 0.86 -14.64
N CYS A 79 -5.65 -0.13 -15.01
CA CYS A 79 -4.29 -0.28 -14.49
C CYS A 79 -3.40 0.91 -14.89
N ALA A 80 -3.49 1.34 -16.15
CA ALA A 80 -2.65 2.45 -16.62
C ALA A 80 -3.00 3.76 -15.89
N ALA A 81 -4.29 4.04 -15.70
CA ALA A 81 -4.71 5.25 -15.00
C ALA A 81 -4.34 5.21 -13.53
N ALA A 82 -4.52 4.06 -12.87
CA ALA A 82 -4.15 3.89 -11.46
C ALA A 82 -2.64 4.03 -11.26
N HIS A 83 -1.85 3.43 -12.14
CA HIS A 83 -0.40 3.52 -12.11
C HIS A 83 0.06 4.99 -12.23
N ALA A 84 -0.45 5.70 -13.23
CA ALA A 84 -0.10 7.11 -13.44
C ALA A 84 -0.52 7.98 -12.24
N ASN A 85 -1.68 7.71 -11.65
CA ASN A 85 -2.15 8.45 -10.48
C ASN A 85 -1.21 8.24 -9.28
N LEU A 86 -0.76 7.01 -9.04
CA LEU A 86 0.16 6.73 -7.94
C LEU A 86 1.50 7.41 -8.15
N ILE A 87 2.02 7.43 -9.38
CA ILE A 87 3.25 8.16 -9.70
C ILE A 87 3.06 9.65 -9.38
N ALA A 88 1.92 10.23 -9.75
CA ALA A 88 1.63 11.64 -9.46
C ALA A 88 1.54 11.92 -7.95
N LYS A 89 1.22 10.91 -7.14
CA LYS A 89 1.13 11.03 -5.68
C LYS A 89 2.44 10.70 -4.96
N GLY A 90 3.51 10.42 -5.71
CA GLY A 90 4.84 10.21 -5.12
C GLY A 90 5.37 8.79 -5.18
N ALA A 91 4.64 7.85 -5.78
CA ALA A 91 5.15 6.50 -5.99
C ALA A 91 6.26 6.49 -7.03
N HIS A 92 7.09 5.46 -6.99
CA HIS A 92 8.15 5.23 -7.97
C HIS A 92 7.72 4.12 -8.92
N ASP A 93 8.02 4.30 -10.21
CA ASP A 93 7.74 3.28 -11.23
C ASP A 93 8.71 2.11 -11.04
N VAL A 94 8.16 0.91 -10.85
CA VAL A 94 8.93 -0.33 -10.77
C VAL A 94 8.80 -1.10 -12.08
N ARG A 95 7.57 -1.26 -12.57
CA ARG A 95 7.31 -1.91 -13.85
C ARG A 95 6.04 -1.33 -14.45
N PRO A 96 6.11 -0.73 -15.67
CA PRO A 96 4.93 -0.13 -16.27
C PRO A 96 3.85 -1.18 -16.62
N PRO A 97 2.61 -0.74 -16.85
CA PRO A 97 1.54 -1.67 -17.20
C PRO A 97 1.87 -2.53 -18.42
N ALA A 98 1.62 -3.83 -18.28
CA ALA A 98 1.85 -4.82 -19.34
C ALA A 98 0.79 -5.92 -19.24
N ILE A 99 0.54 -6.56 -20.39
CA ILE A 99 -0.41 -7.68 -20.45
C ILE A 99 0.27 -8.95 -19.97
N PHE A 100 -0.43 -9.67 -19.09
CA PHE A 100 0.00 -10.97 -18.62
C PHE A 100 -1.23 -11.86 -18.43
N GLY A 101 -1.34 -12.90 -19.27
CA GLY A 101 -2.45 -13.86 -19.16
C GLY A 101 -3.84 -13.22 -19.32
N GLY A 102 -3.99 -12.22 -20.18
CA GLY A 102 -5.26 -11.51 -20.35
C GLY A 102 -5.49 -10.38 -19.33
N MET A 103 -4.69 -10.33 -18.28
CA MET A 103 -4.74 -9.27 -17.29
C MET A 103 -3.77 -8.15 -17.65
N THR A 104 -3.98 -6.97 -17.09
CA THR A 104 -3.00 -5.89 -17.14
C THR A 104 -2.41 -5.75 -15.74
N VAL A 105 -1.09 -5.81 -15.65
CA VAL A 105 -0.36 -5.82 -14.38
C VAL A 105 0.69 -4.73 -14.40
N SER A 106 0.85 -4.01 -13.28
CA SER A 106 1.93 -3.07 -13.11
C SER A 106 2.41 -3.06 -11.66
N PHE A 107 3.60 -2.51 -11.47
CA PHE A 107 4.21 -2.41 -10.15
C PHE A 107 4.75 -1.02 -9.93
N VAL A 108 4.46 -0.49 -8.76
CA VAL A 108 5.08 0.75 -8.26
C VAL A 108 5.60 0.46 -6.86
N SER A 109 6.41 1.35 -6.32
CA SER A 109 6.68 1.35 -4.89
C SER A 109 6.10 2.61 -4.27
N ASP A 110 5.66 2.52 -3.02
CA ASP A 110 5.23 3.72 -2.31
C ASP A 110 6.46 4.62 -2.06
N PRO A 111 6.27 5.86 -1.58
CA PRO A 111 7.41 6.77 -1.37
C PRO A 111 8.51 6.23 -0.46
N GLU A 112 8.23 5.24 0.37
CA GLU A 112 9.21 4.62 1.25
C GLU A 112 9.74 3.27 0.74
N GLY A 113 9.30 2.83 -0.45
CA GLY A 113 9.85 1.65 -1.09
C GLY A 113 9.06 0.37 -0.91
N HIS A 114 7.88 0.41 -0.27
CA HIS A 114 7.02 -0.77 -0.21
C HIS A 114 6.40 -1.01 -1.58
N GLU A 115 6.52 -2.24 -2.07
CA GLU A 115 6.06 -2.57 -3.41
C GLU A 115 4.54 -2.72 -3.46
N ILE A 116 3.94 -2.23 -4.53
CA ILE A 116 2.50 -2.27 -4.80
C ILE A 116 2.31 -2.89 -6.18
N GLU A 117 1.47 -3.91 -6.25
CA GLU A 117 1.04 -4.53 -7.51
C GLU A 117 -0.37 -4.07 -7.85
N LEU A 118 -0.56 -3.60 -9.08
CA LEU A 118 -1.86 -3.22 -9.61
C LEU A 118 -2.28 -4.26 -10.64
N LEU A 119 -3.47 -4.80 -10.49
CA LEU A 119 -3.98 -5.87 -11.33
C LEU A 119 -5.35 -5.48 -11.88
N GLN A 120 -5.45 -5.40 -13.20
CA GLN A 120 -6.70 -5.19 -13.91
C GLN A 120 -7.15 -6.52 -14.49
N LEU A 121 -8.32 -6.99 -14.08
CA LEU A 121 -8.86 -8.25 -14.57
C LEU A 121 -9.31 -8.09 -16.03
N PRO A 122 -9.37 -9.20 -16.80
CA PRO A 122 -9.85 -9.15 -18.17
C PRO A 122 -11.29 -8.62 -18.22
N ALA A 123 -11.65 -7.93 -19.31
CA ALA A 123 -13.03 -7.54 -19.56
C ALA A 123 -13.93 -8.78 -19.65
N ALA A 124 -15.13 -8.68 -19.08
CA ALA A 124 -16.09 -9.79 -19.07
C ALA A 124 -16.69 -10.01 -20.45
#